data_477db0771af617b7634470a158685170
#
_entry.id   477db0771af617b7634470a158685170
#
_cell.length_a   1.000
_cell.length_b   1.000
_cell.length_c   1.000
_cell.angle_alpha   90.00
_cell.angle_beta   90.00
_cell.angle_gamma   90.00
#
_symmetry.space_group_name_H-M   'P 1'
#
loop_
_entity.id
_entity.type
_entity.pdbx_description
1 polymer ?
#
loop_
_entity_poly.entity_id
_entity_poly.type
_entity_poly.pdbx_seq_one_letter_code
_entity_poly.pdbx_strand_id
1 'polypeptide(L)'
;LAEFLCGIRRQDSQCVSFKNQYIDRLNVRQHFELGISYIPDDRHRDGLILDKSISDNLILRDYRTPKISKFGVVNEKNVLDFARAAIEKFDIRVHGPGERAGNLSGGNQQKIILAREIGDSPDLLIAMQPTRGLDIGASSYVRTCMQNLRERGKGVLLISTDLDEIMQVSDRIAVMYEGKIMGIVENSAELKAETLGLMMGGRPVEEVIAE
;
A
#
# COMPACT_ATOMS: atom_id res chain seq x y z
N LEU A 1 3.02 13.00 -3.52
CA LEU A 1 3.86 12.46 -2.44
C LEU A 1 4.11 10.96 -2.65
N ALA A 2 3.06 10.11 -2.66
CA ALA A 2 3.21 8.65 -2.78
C ALA A 2 4.05 8.22 -4.00
N GLU A 3 3.72 8.70 -5.19
CA GLU A 3 4.46 8.37 -6.42
C GLU A 3 5.96 8.73 -6.36
N PHE A 4 6.30 9.80 -5.65
CA PHE A 4 7.68 10.20 -5.42
C PHE A 4 8.38 9.23 -4.45
N LEU A 5 7.73 8.91 -3.33
CA LEU A 5 8.25 7.98 -2.33
C LEU A 5 8.38 6.54 -2.82
N CYS A 6 7.70 6.17 -3.92
CA CYS A 6 7.78 4.86 -4.56
C CYS A 6 8.68 4.82 -5.80
N GLY A 7 9.32 5.93 -6.16
CA GLY A 7 10.19 6.03 -7.32
C GLY A 7 9.48 6.06 -8.68
N ILE A 8 8.15 6.23 -8.71
CA ILE A 8 7.36 6.43 -9.93
C ILE A 8 7.69 7.81 -10.51
N ARG A 9 7.73 8.83 -9.66
CA ARG A 9 8.28 10.16 -10.00
C ARG A 9 9.64 10.31 -9.35
N ARG A 10 10.62 10.75 -10.14
CA ARG A 10 11.99 11.00 -9.66
C ARG A 10 12.23 12.49 -9.51
N GLN A 11 13.03 12.85 -8.54
CA GLN A 11 13.50 14.21 -8.33
C GLN A 11 14.96 14.17 -7.88
N ASP A 12 15.75 15.12 -8.33
CA ASP A 12 17.15 15.21 -7.97
C ASP A 12 17.35 16.21 -6.83
N SER A 13 16.81 15.91 -5.66
CA SER A 13 16.75 16.85 -4.53
C SER A 13 17.50 16.39 -3.28
N GLN A 14 17.84 15.10 -3.18
CA GLN A 14 18.44 14.49 -1.97
C GLN A 14 17.65 14.85 -0.69
N CYS A 15 16.30 14.88 -0.77
CA CYS A 15 15.46 15.29 0.34
C CYS A 15 14.78 14.10 1.06
N VAL A 16 14.81 12.90 0.47
CA VAL A 16 14.22 11.71 1.08
C VAL A 16 15.26 10.64 1.30
N SER A 17 15.39 10.19 2.53
CA SER A 17 16.24 9.06 2.90
C SER A 17 15.46 7.92 3.52
N PHE A 18 15.86 6.69 3.20
CA PHE A 18 15.33 5.47 3.80
C PHE A 18 16.51 4.54 4.13
N LYS A 19 16.56 4.01 5.35
CA LYS A 19 17.68 3.17 5.84
C LYS A 19 19.06 3.83 5.60
N ASN A 20 19.17 5.11 5.94
CA ASN A 20 20.40 5.91 5.76
C ASN A 20 20.90 6.06 4.30
N GLN A 21 20.02 5.83 3.33
CA GLN A 21 20.32 6.00 1.91
C GLN A 21 19.32 6.98 1.28
N TYR A 22 19.80 7.93 0.47
CA TYR A 22 18.93 8.77 -0.35
C TYR A 22 18.25 7.94 -1.45
N ILE A 23 16.92 8.06 -1.55
CA ILE A 23 16.12 7.25 -2.46
C ILE A 23 15.55 8.02 -3.65
N ASP A 24 15.69 9.32 -3.70
CA ASP A 24 15.10 10.23 -4.71
C ASP A 24 15.43 9.85 -6.16
N ARG A 25 16.63 9.30 -6.39
CA ARG A 25 17.14 8.91 -7.72
C ARG A 25 16.83 7.46 -8.08
N LEU A 26 16.41 6.67 -7.12
CA LEU A 26 16.18 5.25 -7.32
C LEU A 26 14.94 5.01 -8.20
N ASN A 27 14.96 3.94 -8.96
CA ASN A 27 13.79 3.51 -9.71
C ASN A 27 12.88 2.63 -8.84
N VAL A 28 11.65 2.36 -9.32
CA VAL A 28 10.64 1.56 -8.61
C VAL A 28 11.20 0.21 -8.14
N ARG A 29 11.99 -0.46 -8.98
CA ARG A 29 12.58 -1.75 -8.62
C ARG A 29 13.58 -1.63 -7.47
N GLN A 30 14.42 -0.61 -7.48
CA GLN A 30 15.37 -0.36 -6.40
C GLN A 30 14.67 -0.01 -5.08
N HIS A 31 13.54 0.73 -5.14
CA HIS A 31 12.69 0.95 -3.96
C HIS A 31 12.17 -0.37 -3.40
N PHE A 32 11.69 -1.24 -4.29
CA PHE A 32 11.24 -2.55 -3.89
C PHE A 32 12.34 -3.40 -3.23
N GLU A 33 13.53 -3.45 -3.85
CA GLU A 33 14.69 -4.19 -3.33
C GLU A 33 15.16 -3.66 -1.96
N LEU A 34 14.89 -2.38 -1.65
CA LEU A 34 15.10 -1.79 -0.32
C LEU A 34 14.02 -2.17 0.71
N GLY A 35 12.94 -2.82 0.29
CA GLY A 35 11.82 -3.20 1.15
C GLY A 35 10.68 -2.17 1.21
N ILE A 36 10.57 -1.29 0.20
CA ILE A 36 9.43 -0.36 0.07
C ILE A 36 8.38 -0.99 -0.85
N SER A 37 7.14 -1.06 -0.37
CA SER A 37 5.97 -1.55 -1.12
C SER A 37 4.94 -0.47 -1.31
N TYR A 38 4.11 -0.60 -2.35
CA TYR A 38 3.13 0.41 -2.72
C TYR A 38 1.77 -0.18 -3.12
N ILE A 39 0.72 0.30 -2.48
CA ILE A 39 -0.67 0.05 -2.88
C ILE A 39 -1.19 1.33 -3.53
N PRO A 40 -1.52 1.32 -4.84
CA PRO A 40 -2.02 2.49 -5.56
C PRO A 40 -3.49 2.79 -5.23
N ASP A 41 -3.93 4.03 -5.48
CA ASP A 41 -5.31 4.48 -5.32
C ASP A 41 -6.26 3.90 -6.38
N ASP A 42 -5.78 3.70 -7.59
CA ASP A 42 -6.53 3.07 -8.67
C ASP A 42 -6.00 1.67 -8.96
N ARG A 43 -6.68 0.67 -8.37
CA ARG A 43 -6.31 -0.74 -8.54
C ARG A 43 -6.44 -1.26 -9.97
N HIS A 44 -7.34 -0.64 -10.78
CA HIS A 44 -7.59 -1.09 -12.15
C HIS A 44 -6.57 -0.52 -13.14
N ARG A 45 -6.13 0.72 -12.90
CA ARG A 45 -5.15 1.40 -13.76
C ARG A 45 -3.72 1.03 -13.40
N ASP A 46 -3.40 1.03 -12.11
CA ASP A 46 -2.01 0.96 -11.63
C ASP A 46 -1.75 -0.28 -10.76
N GLY A 47 -2.80 -0.95 -10.26
CA GLY A 47 -2.67 -2.07 -9.33
C GLY A 47 -2.65 -3.44 -9.98
N LEU A 48 -3.46 -3.68 -11.00
CA LEU A 48 -3.66 -5.00 -11.61
C LEU A 48 -3.62 -4.94 -13.14
N ILE A 49 -3.21 -6.05 -13.74
CA ILE A 49 -3.41 -6.31 -15.17
C ILE A 49 -4.67 -7.18 -15.29
N LEU A 50 -5.82 -6.54 -15.52
CA LEU A 50 -7.15 -7.17 -15.44
C LEU A 50 -7.33 -8.36 -16.39
N ASP A 51 -6.73 -8.31 -17.57
CA ASP A 51 -6.80 -9.36 -18.58
C ASP A 51 -5.87 -10.55 -18.30
N LYS A 52 -4.99 -10.43 -17.32
CA LYS A 52 -4.06 -11.49 -16.92
C LYS A 52 -4.62 -12.31 -15.76
N SER A 53 -4.04 -13.51 -15.60
CA SER A 53 -4.39 -14.41 -14.52
C SER A 53 -4.02 -13.84 -13.15
N ILE A 54 -4.59 -14.42 -12.09
CA ILE A 54 -4.21 -14.12 -10.70
C ILE A 54 -2.74 -14.45 -10.47
N SER A 55 -2.29 -15.60 -10.98
CA SER A 55 -0.88 -16.01 -10.85
C SER A 55 0.07 -15.02 -11.51
N ASP A 56 -0.26 -14.50 -12.71
CA ASP A 56 0.55 -13.48 -13.37
C ASP A 56 0.62 -12.19 -12.55
N ASN A 57 -0.53 -11.74 -12.01
CA ASN A 57 -0.60 -10.55 -11.18
C ASN A 57 0.19 -10.67 -9.87
N LEU A 58 0.19 -11.85 -9.25
CA LEU A 58 0.91 -12.10 -8.00
C LEU A 58 2.43 -12.05 -8.18
N ILE A 59 2.95 -12.51 -9.33
CA ILE A 59 4.39 -12.57 -9.57
C ILE A 59 5.00 -11.29 -10.18
N LEU A 60 4.22 -10.23 -10.43
CA LEU A 60 4.71 -9.01 -11.10
C LEU A 60 5.97 -8.40 -10.48
N ARG A 61 6.17 -8.60 -9.18
CA ARG A 61 7.38 -8.16 -8.46
C ARG A 61 8.48 -9.20 -8.46
N ASP A 62 8.10 -10.48 -8.43
CA ASP A 62 8.98 -11.62 -8.16
C ASP A 62 9.42 -12.38 -9.41
N TYR A 63 8.91 -12.05 -10.60
CA TYR A 63 9.15 -12.83 -11.82
C TYR A 63 10.62 -13.01 -12.19
N ARG A 64 11.54 -12.15 -11.69
CA ARG A 64 13.00 -12.27 -11.88
C ARG A 64 13.73 -12.94 -10.70
N THR A 65 13.02 -13.24 -9.63
CA THR A 65 13.66 -13.86 -8.46
C THR A 65 13.94 -15.33 -8.72
N PRO A 66 14.97 -15.92 -8.06
CA PRO A 66 15.25 -17.35 -8.18
C PRO A 66 14.09 -18.25 -7.76
N LYS A 67 13.14 -17.73 -6.97
CA LYS A 67 11.92 -18.44 -6.57
C LYS A 67 11.02 -18.74 -7.78
N ILE A 68 10.94 -17.80 -8.72
CA ILE A 68 10.01 -17.83 -9.86
C ILE A 68 10.72 -18.16 -11.16
N SER A 69 11.94 -17.67 -11.38
CA SER A 69 12.65 -17.87 -12.65
C SER A 69 14.06 -18.40 -12.44
N LYS A 70 14.54 -19.18 -13.43
CA LYS A 70 15.91 -19.67 -13.48
C LYS A 70 16.49 -19.39 -14.87
N PHE A 71 17.68 -18.76 -14.90
CA PHE A 71 18.32 -18.34 -16.15
C PHE A 71 17.43 -17.47 -17.07
N GLY A 72 16.57 -16.64 -16.49
CA GLY A 72 15.65 -15.77 -17.24
C GLY A 72 14.39 -16.47 -17.79
N VAL A 73 14.21 -17.76 -17.51
CA VAL A 73 13.01 -18.52 -17.87
C VAL A 73 12.13 -18.70 -16.65
N VAL A 74 10.86 -18.28 -16.77
CA VAL A 74 9.85 -18.43 -15.72
C VAL A 74 9.48 -19.91 -15.59
N ASN A 75 9.47 -20.44 -14.38
CA ASN A 75 9.04 -21.80 -14.08
C ASN A 75 7.55 -21.80 -13.71
N GLU A 76 6.72 -22.29 -14.63
CA GLU A 76 5.25 -22.33 -14.44
C GLU A 76 4.81 -23.07 -13.19
N LYS A 77 5.49 -24.16 -12.82
CA LYS A 77 5.18 -24.90 -11.58
C LYS A 77 5.40 -24.02 -10.36
N ASN A 78 6.55 -23.32 -10.30
CA ASN A 78 6.86 -22.43 -9.19
C ASN A 78 5.85 -21.26 -9.09
N VAL A 79 5.43 -20.73 -10.25
CA VAL A 79 4.39 -19.68 -10.32
C VAL A 79 3.07 -20.18 -9.73
N LEU A 80 2.62 -21.36 -10.13
CA LEU A 80 1.36 -21.93 -9.65
C LEU A 80 1.43 -22.26 -8.16
N ASP A 81 2.53 -22.83 -7.68
CA ASP A 81 2.72 -23.15 -6.26
C ASP A 81 2.77 -21.86 -5.41
N PHE A 82 3.47 -20.82 -5.87
CA PHE A 82 3.48 -19.51 -5.23
C PHE A 82 2.08 -18.89 -5.19
N ALA A 83 1.35 -18.93 -6.31
CA ALA A 83 0.01 -18.37 -6.40
C ALA A 83 -0.99 -19.10 -5.49
N ARG A 84 -0.94 -20.45 -5.41
CA ARG A 84 -1.79 -21.22 -4.50
C ARG A 84 -1.54 -20.85 -3.04
N ALA A 85 -0.27 -20.77 -2.64
CA ALA A 85 0.09 -20.36 -1.28
C ALA A 85 -0.38 -18.94 -0.95
N ALA A 86 -0.28 -17.99 -1.90
CA ALA A 86 -0.76 -16.63 -1.73
C ALA A 86 -2.30 -16.58 -1.64
N ILE A 87 -3.01 -17.32 -2.49
CA ILE A 87 -4.48 -17.42 -2.49
C ILE A 87 -4.97 -17.91 -1.13
N GLU A 88 -4.36 -18.96 -0.59
CA GLU A 88 -4.70 -19.51 0.72
C GLU A 88 -4.37 -18.53 1.85
N LYS A 89 -3.14 -18.00 1.88
CA LYS A 89 -2.65 -17.09 2.93
C LYS A 89 -3.50 -15.82 3.05
N PHE A 90 -3.97 -15.28 1.92
CA PHE A 90 -4.73 -14.02 1.86
C PHE A 90 -6.24 -14.22 1.71
N ASP A 91 -6.74 -15.46 1.84
CA ASP A 91 -8.16 -15.80 1.69
C ASP A 91 -8.76 -15.18 0.41
N ILE A 92 -8.09 -15.36 -0.73
CA ILE A 92 -8.59 -14.86 -2.02
C ILE A 92 -9.63 -15.85 -2.54
N ARG A 93 -10.87 -15.41 -2.67
CA ARG A 93 -11.98 -16.28 -3.10
C ARG A 93 -12.01 -16.36 -4.63
N VAL A 94 -11.53 -17.48 -5.16
CA VAL A 94 -11.34 -17.72 -6.59
C VAL A 94 -11.47 -19.21 -6.91
N HIS A 95 -11.74 -19.53 -8.18
CA HIS A 95 -11.75 -20.93 -8.63
C HIS A 95 -10.37 -21.53 -8.79
N GLY A 96 -9.34 -20.68 -9.02
CA GLY A 96 -7.95 -21.10 -9.14
C GLY A 96 -7.03 -20.01 -9.64
N PRO A 97 -5.69 -20.26 -9.62
CA PRO A 97 -4.69 -19.24 -9.97
C PRO A 97 -4.73 -18.78 -11.42
N GLY A 98 -5.35 -19.56 -12.33
CA GLY A 98 -5.50 -19.23 -13.75
C GLY A 98 -6.69 -18.30 -14.05
N GLU A 99 -7.55 -18.00 -13.08
CA GLU A 99 -8.68 -17.08 -13.27
C GLU A 99 -8.18 -15.66 -13.57
N ARG A 100 -8.91 -14.93 -14.44
CA ARG A 100 -8.56 -13.54 -14.76
C ARG A 100 -8.87 -12.62 -13.60
N ALA A 101 -7.95 -11.71 -13.28
CA ALA A 101 -8.12 -10.73 -12.20
C ALA A 101 -9.34 -9.83 -12.42
N GLY A 102 -9.69 -9.52 -13.66
CA GLY A 102 -10.85 -8.70 -14.02
C GLY A 102 -12.20 -9.33 -13.67
N ASN A 103 -12.28 -10.64 -13.51
CA ASN A 103 -13.53 -11.35 -13.17
C ASN A 103 -13.88 -11.30 -11.67
N LEU A 104 -12.97 -10.81 -10.84
CA LEU A 104 -13.11 -10.84 -9.40
C LEU A 104 -13.84 -9.62 -8.85
N SER A 105 -14.46 -9.78 -7.69
CA SER A 105 -14.95 -8.65 -6.91
C SER A 105 -13.82 -7.72 -6.49
N GLY A 106 -14.13 -6.43 -6.28
CA GLY A 106 -13.14 -5.44 -5.84
C GLY A 106 -12.36 -5.84 -4.59
N GLY A 107 -13.02 -6.51 -3.64
CA GLY A 107 -12.36 -7.03 -2.43
C GLY A 107 -11.33 -8.12 -2.73
N ASN A 108 -11.64 -9.08 -3.62
CA ASN A 108 -10.67 -10.10 -4.02
C ASN A 108 -9.54 -9.53 -4.87
N GLN A 109 -9.84 -8.55 -5.74
CA GLN A 109 -8.82 -7.80 -6.48
C GLN A 109 -7.84 -7.10 -5.53
N GLN A 110 -8.35 -6.45 -4.48
CA GLN A 110 -7.51 -5.81 -3.47
C GLN A 110 -6.66 -6.81 -2.69
N LYS A 111 -7.20 -8.00 -2.38
CA LYS A 111 -6.44 -9.08 -1.75
C LYS A 111 -5.27 -9.57 -2.61
N ILE A 112 -5.39 -9.58 -3.95
CA ILE A 112 -4.26 -9.89 -4.86
C ILE A 112 -3.15 -8.84 -4.71
N ILE A 113 -3.53 -7.54 -4.70
CA ILE A 113 -2.56 -6.46 -4.52
C ILE A 113 -1.87 -6.60 -3.16
N LEU A 114 -2.64 -6.80 -2.08
CA LEU A 114 -2.08 -7.03 -0.75
C LEU A 114 -1.13 -8.23 -0.72
N ALA A 115 -1.54 -9.37 -1.30
CA ALA A 115 -0.72 -10.57 -1.34
C ALA A 115 0.63 -10.31 -2.02
N ARG A 116 0.64 -9.56 -3.11
CA ARG A 116 1.85 -9.17 -3.83
C ARG A 116 2.70 -8.17 -3.05
N GLU A 117 2.07 -7.14 -2.46
CA GLU A 117 2.79 -6.02 -1.86
C GLU A 117 3.30 -6.31 -0.44
N ILE A 118 2.58 -7.14 0.34
CA ILE A 118 2.94 -7.41 1.73
C ILE A 118 3.33 -8.88 2.00
N GLY A 119 3.29 -9.73 0.97
CA GLY A 119 3.56 -11.17 1.09
C GLY A 119 4.92 -11.48 1.72
N ASP A 120 5.96 -10.77 1.34
CA ASP A 120 7.33 -10.87 1.85
C ASP A 120 7.63 -9.89 3.00
N SER A 121 6.60 -9.26 3.59
CA SER A 121 6.70 -8.36 4.76
C SER A 121 7.68 -7.19 4.52
N PRO A 122 7.28 -6.16 3.76
CA PRO A 122 8.11 -5.00 3.47
C PRO A 122 8.50 -4.26 4.75
N ASP A 123 9.58 -3.46 4.70
CA ASP A 123 9.96 -2.61 5.82
C ASP A 123 9.15 -1.32 5.87
N LEU A 124 8.66 -0.86 4.70
CA LEU A 124 7.73 0.26 4.56
C LEU A 124 6.65 -0.06 3.53
N LEU A 125 5.39 0.01 3.95
CA LEU A 125 4.24 0.01 3.05
C LEU A 125 3.74 1.43 2.86
N ILE A 126 3.62 1.87 1.62
CA ILE A 126 2.94 3.11 1.25
C ILE A 126 1.58 2.70 0.66
N ALA A 127 0.49 3.04 1.34
CA ALA A 127 -0.86 2.67 0.95
C ALA A 127 -1.66 3.92 0.60
N MET A 128 -2.04 4.06 -0.66
CA MET A 128 -2.83 5.19 -1.14
C MET A 128 -4.27 4.76 -1.39
N GLN A 129 -5.22 5.33 -0.62
CA GLN A 129 -6.65 5.03 -0.69
C GLN A 129 -6.97 3.52 -0.70
N PRO A 130 -6.36 2.69 0.17
CA PRO A 130 -6.33 1.23 0.02
C PRO A 130 -7.72 0.58 0.15
N THR A 131 -8.68 1.26 0.78
CA THR A 131 -10.04 0.77 0.99
C THR A 131 -11.06 1.37 0.02
N ARG A 132 -10.64 2.26 -0.88
CA ARG A 132 -11.54 2.97 -1.79
C ARG A 132 -12.38 2.03 -2.65
N GLY A 133 -13.72 2.19 -2.56
CA GLY A 133 -14.68 1.40 -3.33
C GLY A 133 -14.76 -0.07 -2.93
N LEU A 134 -14.37 -0.41 -1.72
CA LEU A 134 -14.54 -1.73 -1.12
C LEU A 134 -15.77 -1.75 -0.21
N ASP A 135 -16.33 -2.94 -0.02
CA ASP A 135 -17.30 -3.18 1.02
C ASP A 135 -16.68 -3.16 2.43
N ILE A 136 -17.52 -3.13 3.46
CA ILE A 136 -17.08 -3.05 4.87
C ILE A 136 -16.17 -4.21 5.24
N GLY A 137 -16.46 -5.42 4.79
CA GLY A 137 -15.67 -6.60 5.12
C GLY A 137 -14.28 -6.56 4.48
N ALA A 138 -14.20 -6.19 3.20
CA ALA A 138 -12.94 -6.03 2.49
C ALA A 138 -12.11 -4.88 3.07
N SER A 139 -12.74 -3.74 3.41
CA SER A 139 -12.07 -2.60 4.06
C SER A 139 -11.49 -2.98 5.43
N SER A 140 -12.25 -3.71 6.25
CA SER A 140 -11.79 -4.22 7.54
C SER A 140 -10.57 -5.14 7.38
N TYR A 141 -10.60 -6.03 6.38
CA TYR A 141 -9.47 -6.92 6.08
C TYR A 141 -8.20 -6.14 5.72
N VAL A 142 -8.32 -5.13 4.85
CA VAL A 142 -7.18 -4.25 4.47
C VAL A 142 -6.59 -3.56 5.69
N ARG A 143 -7.43 -2.98 6.55
CA ARG A 143 -7.00 -2.34 7.79
C ARG A 143 -6.26 -3.31 8.72
N THR A 144 -6.80 -4.52 8.91
CA THR A 144 -6.14 -5.56 9.69
C THR A 144 -4.77 -5.93 9.13
N CYS A 145 -4.61 -6.01 7.80
CA CYS A 145 -3.32 -6.26 7.18
C CYS A 145 -2.29 -5.16 7.49
N MET A 146 -2.70 -3.89 7.46
CA MET A 146 -1.83 -2.75 7.81
C MET A 146 -1.45 -2.77 9.30
N GLN A 147 -2.41 -3.03 10.18
CA GLN A 147 -2.17 -3.16 11.63
C GLN A 147 -1.20 -4.29 11.95
N ASN A 148 -1.35 -5.45 11.31
CA ASN A 148 -0.43 -6.59 11.47
C ASN A 148 1.01 -6.28 11.02
N LEU A 149 1.20 -5.45 9.98
CA LEU A 149 2.53 -4.95 9.60
C LEU A 149 3.13 -4.07 10.68
N ARG A 150 2.36 -3.11 11.19
CA ARG A 150 2.75 -2.21 12.29
C ARG A 150 3.16 -3.02 13.55
N GLU A 151 2.36 -4.01 13.96
CA GLU A 151 2.66 -4.87 15.11
C GLU A 151 3.96 -5.66 14.95
N ARG A 152 4.37 -5.94 13.70
CA ARG A 152 5.67 -6.55 13.37
C ARG A 152 6.81 -5.53 13.29
N GLY A 153 6.59 -4.28 13.70
CA GLY A 153 7.59 -3.21 13.68
C GLY A 153 7.89 -2.67 12.28
N LYS A 154 6.96 -2.85 11.32
CA LYS A 154 7.10 -2.29 9.97
C LYS A 154 6.45 -0.92 9.87
N GLY A 155 7.03 -0.06 9.03
CA GLY A 155 6.45 1.25 8.74
C GLY A 155 5.23 1.13 7.81
N VAL A 156 4.17 1.88 8.10
CA VAL A 156 3.02 2.04 7.20
C VAL A 156 2.75 3.53 7.03
N LEU A 157 2.82 4.01 5.79
CA LEU A 157 2.37 5.34 5.41
C LEU A 157 1.03 5.22 4.70
N LEU A 158 -0.05 5.47 5.44
CA LEU A 158 -1.40 5.54 4.89
C LEU A 158 -1.68 6.95 4.36
N ILE A 159 -2.13 7.04 3.11
CA ILE A 159 -2.63 8.28 2.50
C ILE A 159 -4.09 8.03 2.14
N SER A 160 -4.99 8.68 2.87
CA SER A 160 -6.43 8.51 2.72
C SER A 160 -7.16 9.84 2.90
N THR A 161 -8.33 9.96 2.31
CA THR A 161 -9.31 11.03 2.55
C THR A 161 -10.43 10.58 3.48
N ASP A 162 -10.44 9.32 3.88
CA ASP A 162 -11.39 8.74 4.83
C ASP A 162 -10.86 8.93 6.25
N LEU A 163 -11.49 9.85 6.99
CA LEU A 163 -11.08 10.16 8.37
C LEU A 163 -11.28 8.99 9.31
N ASP A 164 -12.34 8.19 9.12
CA ASP A 164 -12.60 7.03 9.95
C ASP A 164 -11.50 5.97 9.76
N GLU A 165 -11.05 5.76 8.52
CA GLU A 165 -9.93 4.87 8.24
C GLU A 165 -8.65 5.36 8.91
N ILE A 166 -8.32 6.65 8.75
CA ILE A 166 -7.10 7.25 9.31
C ILE A 166 -7.11 7.13 10.85
N MET A 167 -8.20 7.54 11.48
CA MET A 167 -8.32 7.53 12.95
C MET A 167 -8.30 6.11 13.54
N GLN A 168 -8.75 5.10 12.80
CA GLN A 168 -8.76 3.71 13.29
C GLN A 168 -7.40 3.02 13.26
N VAL A 169 -6.50 3.40 12.34
CA VAL A 169 -5.28 2.60 12.11
C VAL A 169 -3.98 3.35 12.30
N SER A 170 -4.00 4.69 12.37
CA SER A 170 -2.78 5.50 12.44
C SER A 170 -2.36 5.79 13.88
N ASP A 171 -1.06 5.86 14.16
CA ASP A 171 -0.50 6.36 15.41
C ASP A 171 -0.36 7.89 15.41
N ARG A 172 0.01 8.43 14.23
CA ARG A 172 0.21 9.86 14.00
C ARG A 172 -0.47 10.27 12.69
N ILE A 173 -1.02 11.47 12.66
CA ILE A 173 -1.76 11.99 11.51
C ILE A 173 -1.11 13.30 11.07
N ALA A 174 -0.64 13.34 9.83
CA ALA A 174 -0.18 14.57 9.17
C ALA A 174 -1.28 15.06 8.23
N VAL A 175 -1.76 16.28 8.42
CA VAL A 175 -2.79 16.88 7.57
C VAL A 175 -2.13 17.77 6.52
N MET A 176 -2.49 17.54 5.25
CA MET A 176 -1.97 18.31 4.11
C MET A 176 -3.09 19.15 3.47
N TYR A 177 -2.76 20.41 3.18
CA TYR A 177 -3.61 21.32 2.43
C TYR A 177 -2.76 22.12 1.42
N GLU A 178 -3.16 22.17 0.16
CA GLU A 178 -2.47 22.89 -0.93
C GLU A 178 -0.93 22.67 -0.95
N GLY A 179 -0.49 21.43 -0.74
CA GLY A 179 0.91 21.04 -0.77
C GLY A 179 1.72 21.38 0.50
N LYS A 180 1.08 21.90 1.53
CA LYS A 180 1.70 22.22 2.82
C LYS A 180 1.17 21.29 3.92
N ILE A 181 1.99 21.02 4.93
CA ILE A 181 1.58 20.30 6.15
C ILE A 181 0.99 21.32 7.10
N MET A 182 -0.29 21.19 7.43
CA MET A 182 -1.01 22.04 8.37
C MET A 182 -0.69 21.70 9.83
N GLY A 183 -0.22 20.48 10.07
CA GLY A 183 0.24 20.01 11.36
C GLY A 183 0.39 18.50 11.36
N ILE A 184 1.06 18.00 12.40
CA ILE A 184 1.19 16.58 12.72
C ILE A 184 0.71 16.38 14.15
N VAL A 185 -0.29 15.52 14.34
CA VAL A 185 -0.90 15.24 15.64
C VAL A 185 -0.79 13.77 16.00
N GLU A 186 -0.65 13.47 17.28
CA GLU A 186 -0.79 12.11 17.80
C GLU A 186 -2.26 11.71 17.75
N ASN A 187 -2.52 10.47 17.30
CA ASN A 187 -3.87 9.94 17.27
C ASN A 187 -4.25 9.41 18.67
N SER A 188 -4.81 10.27 19.48
CA SER A 188 -5.26 9.97 20.85
C SER A 188 -6.80 9.90 20.94
N ALA A 189 -7.31 9.37 22.04
CA ALA A 189 -8.74 9.30 22.29
C ALA A 189 -9.40 10.70 22.39
N GLU A 190 -8.62 11.76 22.67
CA GLU A 190 -9.08 13.14 22.75
C GLU A 190 -9.11 13.84 21.39
N LEU A 191 -8.45 13.27 20.36
CA LEU A 191 -8.42 13.85 19.02
C LEU A 191 -9.80 13.73 18.37
N LYS A 192 -10.40 14.86 18.03
CA LYS A 192 -11.71 14.92 17.38
C LYS A 192 -11.57 14.98 15.86
N ALA A 193 -12.51 14.37 15.14
CA ALA A 193 -12.58 14.44 13.68
C ALA A 193 -12.76 15.89 13.18
N GLU A 194 -13.45 16.74 13.96
CA GLU A 194 -13.64 18.16 13.66
C GLU A 194 -12.32 18.91 13.60
N THR A 195 -11.37 18.62 14.52
CA THR A 195 -10.03 19.19 14.52
C THR A 195 -9.31 18.89 13.19
N LEU A 196 -9.33 17.63 12.75
CA LEU A 196 -8.74 17.23 11.47
C LEU A 196 -9.47 17.89 10.29
N GLY A 197 -10.80 17.99 10.35
CA GLY A 197 -11.61 18.66 9.34
C GLY A 197 -11.24 20.15 9.16
N LEU A 198 -11.03 20.89 10.25
CA LEU A 198 -10.57 22.28 10.21
C LEU A 198 -9.17 22.41 9.57
N MET A 199 -8.25 21.51 9.95
CA MET A 199 -6.91 21.49 9.37
C MET A 199 -6.97 21.13 7.86
N MET A 200 -7.83 20.22 7.43
CA MET A 200 -8.08 19.90 6.03
C MET A 200 -8.68 21.08 5.26
N GLY A 201 -9.33 22.02 5.95
CA GLY A 201 -9.79 23.32 5.43
C GLY A 201 -8.70 24.39 5.37
N GLY A 202 -7.45 24.05 5.70
CA GLY A 202 -6.30 24.96 5.60
C GLY A 202 -5.95 25.71 6.87
N ARG A 203 -6.55 25.37 8.02
CA ARG A 203 -6.19 25.99 9.32
C ARG A 203 -4.99 25.24 9.92
N PRO A 204 -3.91 25.95 10.32
CA PRO A 204 -2.78 25.35 11.01
C PRO A 204 -3.20 24.74 12.36
N VAL A 205 -2.49 23.71 12.78
CA VAL A 205 -2.78 22.99 14.05
C VAL A 205 -2.74 23.91 15.27
N GLU A 206 -1.86 24.89 15.29
CA GLU A 206 -1.70 25.85 16.39
C GLU A 206 -2.96 26.70 16.61
N GLU A 207 -3.68 27.03 15.51
CA GLU A 207 -4.93 27.79 15.58
C GLU A 207 -6.11 26.92 16.03
N VAL A 208 -6.11 25.64 15.66
CA VAL A 208 -7.22 24.72 15.94
C VAL A 208 -7.18 24.21 17.39
N ILE A 209 -5.98 24.03 17.96
CA ILE A 209 -5.81 23.55 19.35
C ILE A 209 -5.99 24.70 20.38
N ALA A 210 -5.84 25.96 19.96
CA ALA A 210 -5.99 27.11 20.83
C ALA A 210 -7.46 27.51 21.10
N GLU A 211 -8.42 26.94 20.38
CA GLU A 211 -9.88 27.11 20.56
C GLU A 211 -10.46 26.01 21.46
#